data_a50b1d38b6434cf4c1b6cab6799c728b
#
_entry.id   a50b1d38b6434cf4c1b6cab6799c728b
#
_cell.length_a   1.000
_cell.length_b   1.000
_cell.length_c   1.000
_cell.angle_alpha   90.00
_cell.angle_beta   90.00
_cell.angle_gamma   90.00
#
_symmetry.space_group_name_H-M   'P 1'
#
loop_
_entity.id
_entity.type
_entity.pdbx_description
1 polymer ?
#
loop_
_entity_poly.entity_id
_entity_poly.type
_entity_poly.pdbx_seq_one_letter_code
_entity_poly.pdbx_strand_id
1 'polypeptide(L)'
;MANGFKFTPAQQKAIEDTGKNILVAASAGSGKTRVLVERVINKIKQGVSIDELLVVTFTEAAAKEMKERIQIALRKELSTADSEEEKRRYLTQLSKLNVANISTLHAFCLQIIKQYYYVINLDPMFRMLTEDTEVALLQENVWDDLREKWYSKKSPEFKNLVINFSSDRNDDGLSE
;
A
#
# COMPACT_ATOMS: atom_id res chain seq x y z
N MET A 1 36.05 -9.31 -13.10
CA MET A 1 36.21 -8.29 -12.03
C MET A 1 34.89 -7.57 -11.88
N ALA A 2 34.10 -7.94 -10.86
CA ALA A 2 32.83 -7.29 -10.58
C ALA A 2 33.14 -5.92 -9.95
N ASN A 3 32.87 -4.86 -10.70
CA ASN A 3 32.97 -3.49 -10.21
C ASN A 3 31.95 -3.32 -9.07
N GLY A 4 32.38 -3.55 -7.84
CA GLY A 4 31.57 -3.46 -6.65
C GLY A 4 31.11 -2.02 -6.44
N PHE A 5 29.87 -1.75 -6.79
CA PHE A 5 29.27 -0.44 -6.58
C PHE A 5 29.28 -0.14 -5.07
N LYS A 6 30.05 0.84 -4.67
CA LYS A 6 30.15 1.28 -3.27
C LYS A 6 28.95 2.17 -2.94
N PHE A 7 28.22 1.81 -1.89
CA PHE A 7 27.22 2.70 -1.31
C PHE A 7 27.88 3.92 -0.65
N THR A 8 27.22 5.06 -0.72
CA THR A 8 27.67 6.25 0.04
C THR A 8 27.42 6.01 1.55
N PRO A 9 28.11 6.75 2.44
CA PRO A 9 27.88 6.60 3.89
C PRO A 9 26.41 6.78 4.29
N ALA A 10 25.68 7.71 3.65
CA ALA A 10 24.26 7.92 3.89
C ALA A 10 23.38 6.73 3.43
N GLN A 11 23.69 6.14 2.27
CA GLN A 11 23.02 4.95 1.78
C GLN A 11 23.30 3.75 2.69
N GLN A 12 24.55 3.56 3.10
CA GLN A 12 24.95 2.49 4.02
C GLN A 12 24.19 2.60 5.34
N LYS A 13 24.12 3.79 5.90
CA LYS A 13 23.35 4.06 7.12
C LYS A 13 21.86 3.73 6.92
N ALA A 14 21.26 4.10 5.79
CA ALA A 14 19.87 3.76 5.48
C ALA A 14 19.63 2.25 5.36
N ILE A 15 20.63 1.46 4.95
CA ILE A 15 20.56 0.00 4.88
C ILE A 15 20.65 -0.64 6.26
N GLU A 16 21.53 -0.15 7.11
CA GLU A 16 21.94 -0.81 8.36
C GLU A 16 21.14 -0.34 9.60
N ASP A 17 20.71 0.92 9.65
CA ASP A 17 20.00 1.48 10.79
C ASP A 17 18.73 0.68 11.15
N THR A 18 18.56 0.41 12.46
CA THR A 18 17.43 -0.36 13.03
C THR A 18 16.86 0.31 14.27
N GLY A 19 15.69 -0.13 14.73
CA GLY A 19 15.11 0.29 16.01
C GLY A 19 14.51 1.70 16.02
N LYS A 20 14.40 2.37 14.85
CA LYS A 20 13.80 3.71 14.70
C LYS A 20 13.16 3.92 13.34
N ASN A 21 12.32 4.94 13.23
CA ASN A 21 11.81 5.37 11.94
C ASN A 21 12.92 6.10 11.16
N ILE A 22 13.05 5.76 9.87
CA ILE A 22 14.06 6.35 8.98
C ILE A 22 13.35 6.99 7.80
N LEU A 23 13.59 8.29 7.61
CA LEU A 23 13.17 9.02 6.44
C LEU A 23 14.38 9.20 5.49
N VAL A 24 14.25 8.70 4.27
CA VAL A 24 15.29 8.83 3.23
C VAL A 24 14.82 9.83 2.18
N ALA A 25 15.35 11.04 2.23
CA ALA A 25 15.14 12.04 1.19
C ALA A 25 16.21 11.88 0.10
N ALA A 26 15.76 11.71 -1.15
CA ALA A 26 16.68 11.46 -2.27
C ALA A 26 16.01 11.86 -3.60
N SER A 27 16.79 12.47 -4.51
CA SER A 27 16.35 12.83 -5.86
C SER A 27 16.12 11.61 -6.76
N ALA A 28 15.51 11.82 -7.93
CA ALA A 28 15.38 10.77 -8.93
C ALA A 28 16.77 10.26 -9.35
N GLY A 29 16.91 8.96 -9.61
CA GLY A 29 18.19 8.35 -10.01
C GLY A 29 19.22 8.14 -8.89
N SER A 30 18.96 8.58 -7.65
CA SER A 30 19.89 8.43 -6.52
C SER A 30 20.04 7.00 -5.98
N GLY A 31 19.33 6.02 -6.56
CA GLY A 31 19.41 4.62 -6.14
C GLY A 31 18.53 4.22 -4.97
N LYS A 32 17.44 4.98 -4.68
CA LYS A 32 16.47 4.66 -3.59
C LYS A 32 16.00 3.21 -3.61
N THR A 33 15.55 2.73 -4.77
CA THR A 33 15.08 1.34 -4.92
C THR A 33 16.16 0.32 -4.59
N ARG A 34 17.40 0.59 -5.00
CA ARG A 34 18.56 -0.27 -4.69
C ARG A 34 18.85 -0.31 -3.20
N VAL A 35 18.84 0.84 -2.53
CA VAL A 35 19.01 0.94 -1.06
C VAL A 35 17.93 0.15 -0.35
N LEU A 36 16.69 0.23 -0.82
CA LEU A 36 15.57 -0.52 -0.23
C LEU A 36 15.74 -2.04 -0.41
N VAL A 37 16.13 -2.50 -1.59
CA VAL A 37 16.42 -3.92 -1.85
C VAL A 37 17.52 -4.41 -0.92
N GLU A 38 18.65 -3.70 -0.84
CA GLU A 38 19.77 -4.09 0.04
C GLU A 38 19.37 -4.06 1.53
N ARG A 39 18.50 -3.13 1.94
CA ARG A 39 17.94 -3.12 3.28
C ARG A 39 17.10 -4.37 3.57
N VAL A 40 16.28 -4.81 2.62
CA VAL A 40 15.51 -6.08 2.74
C VAL A 40 16.47 -7.26 2.88
N ILE A 41 17.48 -7.35 2.01
CA ILE A 41 18.48 -8.42 2.09
C ILE A 41 19.23 -8.39 3.43
N ASN A 42 19.61 -7.20 3.91
CA ASN A 42 20.26 -7.07 5.21
C ASN A 42 19.37 -7.55 6.37
N LYS A 43 18.05 -7.26 6.32
CA LYS A 43 17.10 -7.79 7.31
C LYS A 43 17.02 -9.32 7.26
N ILE A 44 17.00 -9.90 6.08
CA ILE A 44 17.01 -11.37 5.91
C ILE A 44 18.31 -11.98 6.45
N LYS A 45 19.47 -11.34 6.24
CA LYS A 45 20.75 -11.77 6.83
C LYS A 45 20.73 -11.73 8.37
N GLN A 46 19.99 -10.78 8.94
CA GLN A 46 19.77 -10.67 10.38
C GLN A 46 18.73 -11.67 10.94
N GLY A 47 18.15 -12.53 10.10
CA GLY A 47 17.21 -13.57 10.49
C GLY A 47 15.72 -13.22 10.36
N VAL A 48 15.39 -12.02 9.88
CA VAL A 48 13.99 -11.63 9.61
C VAL A 48 13.50 -12.36 8.36
N SER A 49 12.30 -12.94 8.41
CA SER A 49 11.72 -13.60 7.25
C SER A 49 11.06 -12.60 6.31
N ILE A 50 11.11 -12.86 4.98
CA ILE A 50 10.55 -11.94 3.97
C ILE A 50 9.04 -11.74 4.12
N ASP A 51 8.31 -12.74 4.60
CA ASP A 51 6.87 -12.69 4.87
C ASP A 51 6.51 -11.89 6.14
N GLU A 52 7.48 -11.57 6.99
CA GLU A 52 7.34 -10.66 8.14
C GLU A 52 7.54 -9.19 7.75
N LEU A 53 7.98 -8.93 6.52
CA LEU A 53 8.23 -7.57 6.03
C LEU A 53 7.04 -7.09 5.18
N LEU A 54 6.67 -5.83 5.39
CA LEU A 54 5.74 -5.12 4.51
C LEU A 54 6.53 -4.11 3.66
N VAL A 55 6.50 -4.29 2.35
CA VAL A 55 7.11 -3.37 1.37
C VAL A 55 6.00 -2.77 0.51
N VAL A 56 5.80 -1.47 0.64
CA VAL A 56 4.71 -0.76 -0.03
C VAL A 56 5.24 0.13 -1.14
N THR A 57 4.55 0.12 -2.27
CA THR A 57 4.82 0.97 -3.44
C THR A 57 3.58 1.74 -3.87
N PHE A 58 3.74 2.73 -4.76
CA PHE A 58 2.60 3.49 -5.29
C PHE A 58 1.84 2.76 -6.40
N THR A 59 2.54 1.95 -7.20
CA THR A 59 1.94 1.26 -8.36
C THR A 59 2.20 -0.24 -8.31
N GLU A 60 1.31 -1.03 -8.89
CA GLU A 60 1.47 -2.48 -9.03
C GLU A 60 2.73 -2.83 -9.86
N ALA A 61 3.02 -2.03 -10.89
CA ALA A 61 4.24 -2.21 -11.70
C ALA A 61 5.50 -2.07 -10.83
N ALA A 62 5.55 -1.04 -9.94
CA ALA A 62 6.67 -0.84 -9.02
C ALA A 62 6.77 -1.97 -7.97
N ALA A 63 5.63 -2.50 -7.50
CA ALA A 63 5.62 -3.64 -6.58
C ALA A 63 6.18 -4.89 -7.25
N LYS A 64 5.78 -5.16 -8.49
CA LYS A 64 6.31 -6.28 -9.29
C LYS A 64 7.81 -6.14 -9.52
N GLU A 65 8.26 -4.97 -9.96
CA GLU A 65 9.68 -4.68 -10.15
C GLU A 65 10.49 -4.87 -8.85
N MET A 66 9.95 -4.40 -7.71
CA MET A 66 10.58 -4.58 -6.40
C MET A 66 10.74 -6.06 -6.05
N LYS A 67 9.70 -6.86 -6.27
CA LYS A 67 9.71 -8.31 -6.04
C LYS A 67 10.77 -9.01 -6.91
N GLU A 68 10.84 -8.67 -8.19
CA GLU A 68 11.85 -9.20 -9.11
C GLU A 68 13.27 -8.83 -8.67
N ARG A 69 13.51 -7.58 -8.27
CA ARG A 69 14.83 -7.12 -7.78
C ARG A 69 15.25 -7.84 -6.50
N ILE A 70 14.34 -8.04 -5.55
CA ILE A 70 14.60 -8.81 -4.32
C ILE A 70 14.91 -10.27 -4.68
N GLN A 71 14.18 -10.88 -5.62
CA GLN A 71 14.44 -12.23 -6.08
C GLN A 71 15.85 -12.38 -6.68
N ILE A 72 16.25 -11.44 -7.53
CA ILE A 72 17.60 -11.44 -8.12
C ILE A 72 18.67 -11.29 -7.03
N ALA A 73 18.45 -10.41 -6.06
CA ALA A 73 19.38 -10.21 -4.97
C ALA A 73 19.51 -11.46 -4.08
N LEU A 74 18.38 -12.13 -3.74
CA LEU A 74 18.40 -13.39 -3.00
C LEU A 74 19.11 -14.52 -3.75
N ARG A 75 18.92 -14.64 -5.06
CA ARG A 75 19.64 -15.62 -5.88
C ARG A 75 21.15 -15.34 -5.90
N LYS A 76 21.55 -14.10 -5.93
CA LYS A 76 22.95 -13.71 -5.84
C LYS A 76 23.55 -14.11 -4.50
N GLU A 77 22.88 -13.81 -3.39
CA GLU A 77 23.32 -14.21 -2.05
C GLU A 77 23.42 -15.74 -1.95
N LEU A 78 22.42 -16.46 -2.48
CA LEU A 78 22.44 -17.94 -2.54
C LEU A 78 23.67 -18.47 -3.29
N SER A 79 24.04 -17.84 -4.40
CA SER A 79 25.20 -18.27 -5.20
C SER A 79 26.54 -17.99 -4.53
N THR A 80 26.59 -17.07 -3.58
CA THR A 80 27.81 -16.69 -2.84
C THR A 80 27.84 -17.19 -1.40
N ALA A 81 26.81 -17.94 -0.98
CA ALA A 81 26.71 -18.49 0.36
C ALA A 81 27.76 -19.57 0.61
N ASP A 82 28.50 -19.43 1.70
CA ASP A 82 29.61 -20.32 2.04
C ASP A 82 29.15 -21.55 2.82
N SER A 83 28.01 -21.49 3.52
CA SER A 83 27.48 -22.59 4.33
C SER A 83 26.17 -23.15 3.80
N GLU A 84 25.93 -24.44 4.06
CA GLU A 84 24.65 -25.09 3.73
C GLU A 84 23.48 -24.51 4.50
N GLU A 85 23.72 -23.96 5.68
CA GLU A 85 22.70 -23.28 6.49
C GLU A 85 22.25 -21.98 5.82
N GLU A 86 23.19 -21.16 5.33
CA GLU A 86 22.88 -19.93 4.58
C GLU A 86 22.14 -20.25 3.28
N LYS A 87 22.58 -21.25 2.52
CA LYS A 87 21.90 -21.69 1.31
C LYS A 87 20.45 -22.10 1.61
N ARG A 88 20.22 -22.89 2.65
CA ARG A 88 18.87 -23.28 3.07
C ARG A 88 18.03 -22.06 3.44
N ARG A 89 18.60 -21.10 4.15
CA ARG A 89 17.93 -19.83 4.51
C ARG A 89 17.48 -19.10 3.26
N TYR A 90 18.36 -18.83 2.30
CA TYR A 90 18.01 -18.11 1.08
C TYR A 90 17.00 -18.86 0.19
N LEU A 91 17.10 -20.19 0.10
CA LEU A 91 16.09 -21.02 -0.59
C LEU A 91 14.72 -20.89 0.05
N THR A 92 14.65 -20.90 1.38
CA THR A 92 13.40 -20.68 2.13
C THR A 92 12.83 -19.30 1.85
N GLN A 93 13.65 -18.24 1.84
CA GLN A 93 13.18 -16.88 1.52
C GLN A 93 12.70 -16.77 0.07
N LEU A 94 13.35 -17.41 -0.88
CA LEU A 94 12.90 -17.47 -2.27
C LEU A 94 11.52 -18.15 -2.41
N SER A 95 11.27 -19.23 -1.68
CA SER A 95 9.96 -19.89 -1.69
C SER A 95 8.86 -19.03 -1.07
N LYS A 96 9.17 -18.29 0.01
CA LYS A 96 8.26 -17.38 0.69
C LYS A 96 7.99 -16.08 -0.07
N LEU A 97 8.80 -15.72 -1.05
CA LEU A 97 8.66 -14.47 -1.80
C LEU A 97 7.30 -14.35 -2.50
N ASN A 98 6.65 -15.47 -2.81
CA ASN A 98 5.32 -15.47 -3.45
C ASN A 98 4.21 -15.00 -2.51
N VAL A 99 4.36 -15.25 -1.20
CA VAL A 99 3.41 -14.86 -0.16
C VAL A 99 3.84 -13.60 0.61
N ALA A 100 5.01 -13.04 0.26
CA ALA A 100 5.53 -11.84 0.89
C ALA A 100 4.66 -10.61 0.57
N ASN A 101 4.49 -9.74 1.55
CA ASN A 101 3.69 -8.52 1.45
C ASN A 101 4.47 -7.41 0.71
N ILE A 102 4.61 -7.57 -0.61
CA ILE A 102 5.21 -6.60 -1.52
C ILE A 102 4.12 -6.15 -2.50
N SER A 103 3.48 -5.03 -2.24
CA SER A 103 2.28 -4.60 -2.97
C SER A 103 2.06 -3.09 -2.86
N THR A 104 1.01 -2.58 -3.50
CA THR A 104 0.51 -1.25 -3.18
C THR A 104 -0.19 -1.24 -1.81
N LEU A 105 -0.28 -0.05 -1.18
CA LEU A 105 -1.00 0.08 0.09
C LEU A 105 -2.46 -0.37 -0.04
N HIS A 106 -3.12 -0.03 -1.14
CA HIS A 106 -4.51 -0.42 -1.40
C HIS A 106 -4.67 -1.94 -1.52
N ALA A 107 -3.77 -2.60 -2.26
CA ALA A 107 -3.80 -4.06 -2.40
C ALA A 107 -3.57 -4.77 -1.06
N PHE A 108 -2.63 -4.26 -0.24
CA PHE A 108 -2.39 -4.77 1.10
C PHE A 108 -3.63 -4.59 2.01
N CYS A 109 -4.23 -3.39 2.04
CA CYS A 109 -5.45 -3.14 2.80
C CYS A 109 -6.59 -4.08 2.36
N LEU A 110 -6.77 -4.26 1.05
CA LEU A 110 -7.78 -5.18 0.53
C LEU A 110 -7.53 -6.62 0.97
N GLN A 111 -6.28 -7.06 0.99
CA GLN A 111 -5.90 -8.39 1.48
C GLN A 111 -6.26 -8.55 2.97
N ILE A 112 -5.96 -7.55 3.80
CA ILE A 112 -6.33 -7.56 5.22
C ILE A 112 -7.84 -7.60 5.40
N ILE A 113 -8.60 -6.79 4.64
CA ILE A 113 -10.07 -6.80 4.70
C ILE A 113 -10.62 -8.18 4.31
N LYS A 114 -10.11 -8.79 3.23
CA LYS A 114 -10.52 -10.14 2.80
C LYS A 114 -10.17 -11.23 3.81
N GLN A 115 -9.14 -11.04 4.62
CA GLN A 115 -8.76 -12.00 5.66
C GLN A 115 -9.58 -11.84 6.94
N TYR A 116 -9.98 -10.60 7.28
CA TYR A 116 -10.61 -10.25 8.55
C TYR A 116 -12.02 -9.63 8.39
N TYR A 117 -12.69 -9.84 7.25
CA TYR A 117 -14.01 -9.29 6.93
C TYR A 117 -15.04 -9.50 8.06
N TYR A 118 -14.97 -10.65 8.74
CA TYR A 118 -15.87 -11.02 9.81
C TYR A 118 -15.73 -10.13 11.06
N VAL A 119 -14.57 -9.54 11.30
CA VAL A 119 -14.32 -8.63 12.45
C VAL A 119 -15.12 -7.33 12.32
N ILE A 120 -15.32 -6.87 11.09
CA ILE A 120 -16.03 -5.62 10.78
C ILE A 120 -17.45 -5.88 10.25
N ASN A 121 -17.96 -7.11 10.38
CA ASN A 121 -19.27 -7.54 9.86
C ASN A 121 -19.48 -7.19 8.36
N LEU A 122 -18.44 -7.30 7.57
CA LEU A 122 -18.53 -7.11 6.12
C LEU A 122 -18.99 -8.41 5.45
N ASP A 123 -19.82 -8.29 4.40
CA ASP A 123 -20.21 -9.43 3.58
C ASP A 123 -18.97 -10.08 2.95
N PRO A 124 -18.76 -11.40 3.06
CA PRO A 124 -17.63 -12.09 2.43
C PRO A 124 -17.60 -11.94 0.90
N MET A 125 -18.76 -11.68 0.28
CA MET A 125 -18.90 -11.46 -1.16
C MET A 125 -18.78 -9.98 -1.55
N PHE A 126 -18.25 -9.11 -0.68
CA PHE A 126 -18.07 -7.70 -0.99
C PHE A 126 -17.20 -7.52 -2.23
N ARG A 127 -17.51 -6.49 -3.00
CA ARG A 127 -16.70 -6.06 -4.15
C ARG A 127 -16.25 -4.61 -3.99
N MET A 128 -15.16 -4.29 -4.64
CA MET A 128 -14.71 -2.90 -4.74
C MET A 128 -15.63 -2.13 -5.70
N LEU A 129 -16.06 -0.96 -5.28
CA LEU A 129 -16.80 -0.02 -6.12
C LEU A 129 -15.78 0.79 -6.93
N THR A 130 -15.62 0.46 -8.21
CA THR A 130 -14.57 1.04 -9.06
C THR A 130 -15.11 1.81 -10.25
N GLU A 131 -16.42 1.73 -10.53
CA GLU A 131 -17.03 2.41 -11.68
C GLU A 131 -17.63 3.76 -11.24
N ASP A 132 -17.14 4.84 -11.84
CA ASP A 132 -17.57 6.22 -11.51
C ASP A 132 -19.08 6.41 -11.66
N THR A 133 -19.71 5.77 -12.66
CA THR A 133 -21.15 5.85 -12.86
C THR A 133 -21.93 5.21 -11.69
N GLU A 134 -21.45 4.08 -11.19
CA GLU A 134 -22.10 3.40 -10.07
C GLU A 134 -21.90 4.20 -8.77
N VAL A 135 -20.73 4.81 -8.58
CA VAL A 135 -20.44 5.72 -7.46
C VAL A 135 -21.38 6.91 -7.50
N ALA A 136 -21.55 7.53 -8.67
CA ALA A 136 -22.44 8.69 -8.84
C ALA A 136 -23.90 8.34 -8.53
N LEU A 137 -24.41 7.21 -9.04
CA LEU A 137 -25.78 6.75 -8.75
C LEU A 137 -25.98 6.45 -7.25
N LEU A 138 -24.99 5.86 -6.59
CA LEU A 138 -25.06 5.62 -5.15
C LEU A 138 -25.09 6.93 -4.36
N GLN A 139 -24.26 7.90 -4.76
CA GLN A 139 -24.23 9.22 -4.14
C GLN A 139 -25.56 9.97 -4.32
N GLU A 140 -26.15 9.91 -5.51
CA GLU A 140 -27.46 10.50 -5.80
C GLU A 140 -28.55 9.88 -4.92
N ASN A 141 -28.64 8.58 -4.85
CA ASN A 141 -29.62 7.88 -3.99
C ASN A 141 -29.45 8.25 -2.51
N VAL A 142 -28.23 8.24 -2.00
CA VAL A 142 -27.94 8.62 -0.61
C VAL A 142 -28.26 10.08 -0.35
N TRP A 143 -28.01 10.95 -1.33
CA TRP A 143 -28.34 12.37 -1.24
C TRP A 143 -29.85 12.58 -1.16
N ASP A 144 -30.63 11.92 -2.01
CA ASP A 144 -32.10 12.01 -1.99
C ASP A 144 -32.68 11.53 -0.67
N ASP A 145 -32.25 10.39 -0.16
CA ASP A 145 -32.68 9.86 1.16
C ASP A 145 -32.33 10.85 2.28
N LEU A 146 -31.14 11.44 2.23
CA LEU A 146 -30.67 12.39 3.22
C LEU A 146 -31.50 13.68 3.17
N ARG A 147 -31.76 14.20 1.97
CA ARG A 147 -32.55 15.39 1.71
C ARG A 147 -33.98 15.21 2.26
N GLU A 148 -34.66 14.13 1.91
CA GLU A 148 -36.01 13.82 2.44
C GLU A 148 -36.03 13.74 3.97
N LYS A 149 -35.03 13.09 4.54
CA LYS A 149 -34.88 12.99 6.00
C LYS A 149 -34.73 14.36 6.67
N TRP A 150 -34.00 15.29 6.08
CA TRP A 150 -33.82 16.63 6.62
C TRP A 150 -35.04 17.51 6.42
N TYR A 151 -35.74 17.40 5.29
CA TYR A 151 -37.04 18.07 5.10
C TYR A 151 -38.08 17.59 6.10
N SER A 152 -38.16 16.31 6.37
CA SER A 152 -39.09 15.72 7.35
C SER A 152 -38.84 16.21 8.78
N LYS A 153 -37.60 16.51 9.13
CA LYS A 153 -37.21 17.05 10.45
C LYS A 153 -37.62 18.52 10.64
N LYS A 154 -37.94 19.24 9.58
CA LYS A 154 -38.31 20.66 9.58
C LYS A 154 -37.27 21.55 10.30
N SER A 155 -35.96 21.22 10.21
CA SER A 155 -34.89 21.96 10.86
C SER A 155 -34.80 23.40 10.29
N PRO A 156 -34.78 24.44 11.14
CA PRO A 156 -34.56 25.80 10.69
C PRO A 156 -33.18 25.99 10.01
N GLU A 157 -32.17 25.30 10.48
CA GLU A 157 -30.81 25.39 9.93
C GLU A 157 -30.78 24.81 8.51
N PHE A 158 -31.43 23.65 8.29
CA PHE A 158 -31.54 23.07 6.97
C PHE A 158 -32.33 23.95 6.01
N LYS A 159 -33.42 24.56 6.49
CA LYS A 159 -34.22 25.50 5.71
C LYS A 159 -33.37 26.72 5.28
N ASN A 160 -32.55 27.27 6.17
CA ASN A 160 -31.64 28.36 5.87
C ASN A 160 -30.56 27.93 4.86
N LEU A 161 -30.04 26.70 4.95
CA LEU A 161 -29.11 26.15 3.97
C LEU A 161 -29.75 26.14 2.58
N VAL A 162 -30.95 25.54 2.47
CA VAL A 162 -31.69 25.50 1.21
C VAL A 162 -31.91 26.86 0.63
N ILE A 163 -32.38 27.83 1.40
CA ILE A 163 -32.63 29.23 0.92
C ILE A 163 -31.35 29.87 0.38
N ASN A 164 -30.20 29.61 0.99
CA ASN A 164 -28.97 30.28 0.62
C ASN A 164 -28.22 29.59 -0.56
N PHE A 165 -28.43 28.32 -0.79
CA PHE A 165 -27.66 27.50 -1.75
C PHE A 165 -28.51 26.87 -2.86
N SER A 166 -29.84 26.98 -2.81
CA SER A 166 -30.71 26.54 -3.88
C SER A 166 -31.13 27.66 -4.82
N SER A 167 -31.57 27.31 -6.01
CA SER A 167 -32.16 28.25 -6.95
C SER A 167 -33.64 28.51 -6.61
N ASP A 168 -34.22 29.62 -7.20
CA ASP A 168 -35.66 29.93 -7.03
C ASP A 168 -36.61 28.85 -7.58
N ARG A 169 -36.10 27.85 -8.30
CA ARG A 169 -36.89 26.82 -8.98
C ARG A 169 -36.74 25.44 -8.39
N ASN A 170 -35.58 25.11 -7.83
CA ASN A 170 -35.26 23.78 -7.28
C ASN A 170 -34.10 23.85 -6.29
N ASP A 171 -33.90 22.78 -5.55
CA ASP A 171 -32.84 22.61 -4.57
C ASP A 171 -31.63 21.80 -5.10
N ASP A 172 -31.52 21.61 -6.43
CA ASP A 172 -30.42 20.85 -7.06
C ASP A 172 -29.05 21.49 -6.80
N GLY A 173 -28.98 22.80 -6.58
CA GLY A 173 -27.74 23.50 -6.18
C GLY A 173 -27.14 23.06 -4.86
N LEU A 174 -27.85 22.25 -4.06
CA LEU A 174 -27.28 21.64 -2.85
C LEU A 174 -26.45 20.39 -3.12
N SER A 175 -26.53 19.83 -4.33
CA SER A 175 -25.80 18.62 -4.74
C SER A 175 -24.50 18.92 -5.50
N GLU A 176 -24.26 20.20 -5.86
CA GLU A 176 -23.03 20.68 -6.47
C GLU A 176 -21.99 21.07 -5.41
#